data_5fd3d2e3690afce799b7f2e51186434b
#
_entry.id   5fd3d2e3690afce799b7f2e51186434b
#
_cell.length_a   1.000
_cell.length_b   1.000
_cell.length_c   1.000
_cell.angle_alpha   90.00
_cell.angle_beta   90.00
_cell.angle_gamma   90.00
#
_symmetry.space_group_name_H-M   'P 1'
#
loop_
_entity.id
_entity.type
_entity.pdbx_description
1 polymer ?
#
loop_
_entity_poly.entity_id
_entity_poly.type
_entity_poly.pdbx_seq_one_letter_code
_entity_poly.pdbx_strand_id
1 'polypeptide(L)'
;MAQTSFFAQNFAQDSAGYTLMVLCTLLAFPAGFLLLARSEYPEATFWIACALVVVFPYDSLIALMAMTSLLARRSNRNTTIRATVGGTIVTLISQLRDALQQPKASIWHLIFAQPHTGGDSGSPMVMLVEEPTVIITATVASLVFVTIATLIGLHIRSRARLRTANAVASAATTHAATLQTDLTNQQLADAIAAEAHDTLAHSLSLMALNASALKAEAAKLGDSPEAQSLADKAEDIRRQSAGALDEAHSII
;
A
#
# COMPACT_ATOMS: atom_id res chain seq x y z
N MET A 1 1.45 -29.70 -13.82
CA MET A 1 2.34 -30.87 -13.95
C MET A 1 1.60 -32.17 -13.63
N ALA A 2 1.04 -32.37 -12.41
CA ALA A 2 0.36 -33.60 -12.08
C ALA A 2 -0.73 -33.99 -13.11
N GLN A 3 -1.65 -33.09 -13.46
CA GLN A 3 -2.69 -33.40 -14.45
C GLN A 3 -2.14 -33.80 -15.83
N THR A 4 -1.09 -33.15 -16.35
CA THR A 4 -0.47 -33.51 -17.63
C THR A 4 0.17 -34.90 -17.59
N SER A 5 0.82 -35.23 -16.48
CA SER A 5 1.43 -36.55 -16.29
C SER A 5 0.37 -37.65 -16.23
N PHE A 6 -0.72 -37.42 -15.50
CA PHE A 6 -1.86 -38.36 -15.46
C PHE A 6 -2.56 -38.45 -16.82
N PHE A 7 -2.76 -37.33 -17.51
CA PHE A 7 -3.38 -37.31 -18.82
C PHE A 7 -2.57 -38.11 -19.87
N ALA A 8 -1.23 -38.12 -19.74
CA ALA A 8 -0.38 -38.92 -20.61
C ALA A 8 -0.68 -40.43 -20.54
N GLN A 9 -1.21 -40.93 -19.42
CA GLN A 9 -1.56 -42.34 -19.27
C GLN A 9 -2.74 -42.78 -20.14
N ASN A 10 -3.49 -41.84 -20.75
CA ASN A 10 -4.52 -42.20 -21.73
C ASN A 10 -3.95 -42.67 -23.07
N PHE A 11 -2.65 -42.49 -23.32
CA PHE A 11 -1.98 -42.82 -24.55
C PHE A 11 -1.03 -44.01 -24.38
N ALA A 12 -0.90 -44.84 -25.42
CA ALA A 12 0.11 -45.88 -25.43
C ALA A 12 1.52 -45.29 -25.41
N GLN A 13 2.44 -45.89 -24.66
CA GLN A 13 3.80 -45.39 -24.45
C GLN A 13 4.58 -45.14 -25.76
N ASP A 14 4.29 -45.90 -26.80
CA ASP A 14 4.93 -45.78 -28.12
C ASP A 14 4.20 -44.82 -29.07
N SER A 15 3.15 -44.12 -28.61
CA SER A 15 2.35 -43.22 -29.42
C SER A 15 2.94 -41.81 -29.48
N ALA A 16 2.78 -41.12 -30.62
CA ALA A 16 3.11 -39.70 -30.76
C ALA A 16 2.36 -38.83 -29.71
N GLY A 17 1.16 -39.26 -29.32
CA GLY A 17 0.36 -38.59 -28.28
C GLY A 17 1.05 -38.61 -26.90
N TYR A 18 1.61 -39.75 -26.51
CA TYR A 18 2.38 -39.88 -25.26
C TYR A 18 3.61 -38.96 -25.25
N THR A 19 4.39 -38.99 -26.34
CA THR A 19 5.57 -38.12 -26.51
C THR A 19 5.20 -36.63 -26.44
N LEU A 20 4.09 -36.24 -27.06
CA LEU A 20 3.59 -34.86 -26.97
C LEU A 20 3.22 -34.48 -25.54
N MET A 21 2.56 -35.36 -24.77
CA MET A 21 2.18 -35.08 -23.39
C MET A 21 3.39 -35.01 -22.45
N VAL A 22 4.42 -35.82 -22.69
CA VAL A 22 5.69 -35.70 -21.97
C VAL A 22 6.35 -34.34 -22.25
N LEU A 23 6.37 -33.90 -23.49
CA LEU A 23 6.87 -32.57 -23.86
C LEU A 23 6.04 -31.46 -23.20
N CYS A 24 4.71 -31.59 -23.17
CA CYS A 24 3.83 -30.65 -22.46
C CYS A 24 4.12 -30.60 -20.96
N THR A 25 4.43 -31.73 -20.35
CA THR A 25 4.80 -31.81 -18.93
C THR A 25 6.12 -31.06 -18.68
N LEU A 26 7.11 -31.22 -19.56
CA LEU A 26 8.36 -30.46 -19.48
C LEU A 26 8.15 -28.95 -19.69
N LEU A 27 7.27 -28.56 -20.63
CA LEU A 27 6.90 -27.16 -20.87
C LEU A 27 6.10 -26.53 -19.70
N ALA A 28 5.54 -27.33 -18.82
CA ALA A 28 4.88 -26.81 -17.62
C ALA A 28 5.85 -26.10 -16.66
N PHE A 29 7.15 -26.45 -16.66
CA PHE A 29 8.17 -25.75 -15.88
C PHE A 29 8.33 -24.28 -16.33
N PRO A 30 8.66 -24.02 -17.61
CA PRO A 30 8.76 -22.63 -18.07
C PRO A 30 7.43 -21.87 -18.03
N ALA A 31 6.28 -22.54 -18.16
CA ALA A 31 4.98 -21.89 -18.00
C ALA A 31 4.79 -21.26 -16.61
N GLY A 32 5.45 -21.78 -15.57
CA GLY A 32 5.49 -21.16 -14.26
C GLY A 32 6.16 -19.79 -14.23
N PHE A 33 7.16 -19.54 -15.10
CA PHE A 33 7.82 -18.24 -15.20
C PHE A 33 6.89 -17.15 -15.78
N LEU A 34 5.81 -17.52 -16.47
CA LEU A 34 4.76 -16.57 -16.87
C LEU A 34 4.24 -15.78 -15.67
N LEU A 35 4.18 -16.42 -14.48
CA LEU A 35 3.74 -15.74 -13.27
C LEU A 35 4.69 -14.64 -12.79
N LEU A 36 5.94 -14.60 -13.25
CA LEU A 36 6.86 -13.49 -12.94
C LEU A 36 6.42 -12.20 -13.66
N ALA A 37 5.87 -12.30 -14.86
CA ALA A 37 5.35 -11.16 -15.62
C ALA A 37 4.02 -10.59 -15.07
N ARG A 38 3.38 -11.30 -14.11
CA ARG A 38 2.09 -10.88 -13.50
C ARG A 38 2.15 -9.52 -12.80
N SER A 39 3.36 -9.04 -12.48
CA SER A 39 3.55 -7.74 -11.83
C SER A 39 3.40 -6.58 -12.80
N GLU A 40 3.84 -6.74 -14.03
CA GLU A 40 3.82 -5.68 -15.04
C GLU A 40 2.60 -5.79 -15.97
N TYR A 41 2.28 -7.01 -16.38
CA TYR A 41 1.19 -7.28 -17.33
C TYR A 41 0.14 -8.26 -16.75
N PRO A 42 -0.57 -7.89 -15.66
CA PRO A 42 -1.44 -8.82 -14.95
C PRO A 42 -2.61 -9.34 -15.82
N GLU A 43 -3.14 -8.51 -16.71
CA GLU A 43 -4.27 -8.86 -17.57
C GLU A 43 -3.85 -9.83 -18.68
N ALA A 44 -2.72 -9.55 -19.35
CA ALA A 44 -2.17 -10.43 -20.38
C ALA A 44 -1.75 -11.78 -19.77
N THR A 45 -1.07 -11.77 -18.64
CA THR A 45 -0.65 -12.97 -17.91
C THR A 45 -1.85 -13.86 -17.54
N PHE A 46 -2.95 -13.28 -17.10
CA PHE A 46 -4.17 -14.01 -16.77
C PHE A 46 -4.76 -14.70 -18.02
N TRP A 47 -4.95 -13.97 -19.12
CA TRP A 47 -5.56 -14.54 -20.33
C TRP A 47 -4.65 -15.58 -21.00
N ILE A 48 -3.33 -15.38 -20.99
CA ILE A 48 -2.38 -16.38 -21.48
C ILE A 48 -2.43 -17.64 -20.59
N ALA A 49 -2.47 -17.49 -19.26
CA ALA A 49 -2.62 -18.62 -18.35
C ALA A 49 -3.92 -19.39 -18.59
N CYS A 50 -5.04 -18.69 -18.80
CA CYS A 50 -6.32 -19.30 -19.18
C CYS A 50 -6.22 -20.08 -20.50
N ALA A 51 -5.62 -19.50 -21.52
CA ALA A 51 -5.41 -20.16 -22.80
C ALA A 51 -4.55 -21.43 -22.67
N LEU A 52 -3.46 -21.36 -21.87
CA LEU A 52 -2.60 -22.51 -21.62
C LEU A 52 -3.36 -23.67 -20.93
N VAL A 53 -4.21 -23.36 -19.92
CA VAL A 53 -5.00 -24.37 -19.20
C VAL A 53 -6.07 -25.01 -20.11
N VAL A 54 -6.65 -24.24 -21.04
CA VAL A 54 -7.66 -24.76 -21.97
C VAL A 54 -7.03 -25.62 -23.07
N VAL A 55 -5.94 -25.15 -23.68
CA VAL A 55 -5.27 -25.81 -24.81
C VAL A 55 -4.49 -27.04 -24.33
N PHE A 56 -3.78 -26.91 -23.22
CA PHE A 56 -2.98 -27.99 -22.67
C PHE A 56 -3.64 -28.53 -21.38
N PRO A 57 -3.42 -29.81 -21.04
CA PRO A 57 -3.99 -30.40 -19.83
C PRO A 57 -3.24 -29.94 -18.56
N TYR A 58 -3.09 -28.62 -18.40
CA TYR A 58 -2.52 -28.02 -17.19
C TYR A 58 -3.56 -27.85 -16.10
N ASP A 59 -3.07 -27.83 -14.86
CA ASP A 59 -3.89 -27.53 -13.70
C ASP A 59 -4.36 -26.07 -13.72
N SER A 60 -5.58 -25.85 -13.26
CA SER A 60 -6.19 -24.52 -13.11
C SER A 60 -5.44 -23.58 -12.16
N LEU A 61 -4.54 -24.10 -11.31
CA LEU A 61 -3.78 -23.31 -10.33
C LEU A 61 -3.04 -22.13 -10.97
N ILE A 62 -2.45 -22.30 -12.16
CA ILE A 62 -1.76 -21.23 -12.86
C ILE A 62 -2.71 -20.07 -13.20
N ALA A 63 -3.89 -20.40 -13.70
CA ALA A 63 -4.92 -19.42 -14.03
C ALA A 63 -5.47 -18.72 -12.76
N LEU A 64 -5.68 -19.48 -11.68
CA LEU A 64 -6.13 -18.94 -10.38
C LEU A 64 -5.09 -18.01 -9.74
N MET A 65 -3.81 -18.35 -9.79
CA MET A 65 -2.72 -17.48 -9.31
C MET A 65 -2.60 -16.20 -10.12
N ALA A 66 -2.76 -16.28 -11.45
CA ALA A 66 -2.79 -15.10 -12.31
C ALA A 66 -4.03 -14.24 -12.04
N MET A 67 -5.21 -14.87 -11.82
CA MET A 67 -6.46 -14.20 -11.45
C MET A 67 -6.32 -13.45 -10.11
N THR A 68 -5.78 -14.07 -9.06
CA THR A 68 -5.59 -13.40 -7.77
C THR A 68 -4.71 -12.15 -7.90
N SER A 69 -3.63 -12.22 -8.71
CA SER A 69 -2.76 -11.07 -8.93
C SER A 69 -3.45 -9.96 -9.74
N LEU A 70 -4.27 -10.32 -10.72
CA LEU A 70 -5.07 -9.37 -11.51
C LEU A 70 -6.08 -8.64 -10.62
N LEU A 71 -6.84 -9.38 -9.80
CA LEU A 71 -7.83 -8.83 -8.87
C LEU A 71 -7.21 -7.94 -7.79
N ALA A 72 -6.00 -8.26 -7.34
CA ALA A 72 -5.26 -7.46 -6.37
C ALA A 72 -4.82 -6.10 -6.93
N ARG A 73 -4.47 -6.02 -8.22
CA ARG A 73 -3.86 -4.84 -8.85
C ARG A 73 -4.82 -3.96 -9.62
N ARG A 74 -5.82 -4.54 -10.29
CA ARG A 74 -6.80 -3.79 -11.09
C ARG A 74 -8.09 -3.56 -10.31
N SER A 75 -8.54 -2.29 -10.29
CA SER A 75 -9.75 -1.88 -9.55
C SER A 75 -10.98 -1.73 -10.43
N ASN A 76 -10.85 -1.91 -11.75
CA ASN A 76 -11.96 -1.76 -12.67
C ASN A 76 -12.97 -2.91 -12.46
N ARG A 77 -14.24 -2.56 -12.27
CA ARG A 77 -15.35 -3.51 -12.07
C ARG A 77 -15.48 -4.49 -13.23
N ASN A 78 -15.37 -4.00 -14.48
CA ASN A 78 -15.50 -4.83 -15.66
C ASN A 78 -14.36 -5.86 -15.76
N THR A 79 -13.13 -5.44 -15.48
CA THR A 79 -11.98 -6.36 -15.42
C THR A 79 -12.16 -7.41 -14.33
N THR A 80 -12.65 -7.03 -13.16
CA THR A 80 -12.95 -7.95 -12.05
C THR A 80 -13.98 -9.01 -12.46
N ILE A 81 -15.11 -8.58 -13.05
CA ILE A 81 -16.18 -9.50 -13.50
C ILE A 81 -15.63 -10.45 -14.58
N ARG A 82 -14.98 -9.91 -15.61
CA ARG A 82 -14.42 -10.73 -16.70
C ARG A 82 -13.39 -11.75 -16.20
N ALA A 83 -12.52 -11.34 -15.27
CA ALA A 83 -11.52 -12.24 -14.69
C ALA A 83 -12.17 -13.34 -13.84
N THR A 84 -13.17 -13.01 -13.02
CA THR A 84 -13.87 -14.00 -12.20
C THR A 84 -14.66 -14.98 -13.06
N VAL A 85 -15.41 -14.50 -14.03
CA VAL A 85 -16.18 -15.35 -14.96
C VAL A 85 -15.22 -16.22 -15.79
N GLY A 86 -14.18 -15.64 -16.40
CA GLY A 86 -13.19 -16.39 -17.16
C GLY A 86 -12.45 -17.43 -16.32
N GLY A 87 -12.03 -17.06 -15.11
CA GLY A 87 -11.39 -17.97 -14.17
C GLY A 87 -12.31 -19.13 -13.74
N THR A 88 -13.60 -18.85 -13.53
CA THR A 88 -14.60 -19.90 -13.21
C THR A 88 -14.74 -20.89 -14.37
N ILE A 89 -14.93 -20.39 -15.57
CA ILE A 89 -15.08 -21.24 -16.78
C ILE A 89 -13.84 -22.12 -16.96
N VAL A 90 -12.64 -21.52 -16.91
CA VAL A 90 -11.38 -22.24 -17.14
C VAL A 90 -11.14 -23.28 -16.05
N THR A 91 -11.43 -22.96 -14.78
CA THR A 91 -11.29 -23.91 -13.67
C THR A 91 -12.27 -25.06 -13.80
N LEU A 92 -13.54 -24.79 -14.14
CA LEU A 92 -14.53 -25.82 -14.41
C LEU A 92 -14.08 -26.73 -15.55
N ILE A 93 -13.64 -26.19 -16.67
CA ILE A 93 -13.12 -26.97 -17.82
C ILE A 93 -11.96 -27.85 -17.38
N SER A 94 -11.00 -27.33 -16.63
CA SER A 94 -9.84 -28.08 -16.16
C SER A 94 -10.23 -29.24 -15.23
N GLN A 95 -11.09 -28.98 -14.25
CA GLN A 95 -11.47 -29.98 -13.25
C GLN A 95 -12.43 -31.03 -13.83
N LEU A 96 -13.38 -30.61 -14.68
CA LEU A 96 -14.28 -31.54 -15.36
C LEU A 96 -13.51 -32.40 -16.38
N ARG A 97 -12.55 -31.82 -17.11
CA ARG A 97 -11.69 -32.59 -18.01
C ARG A 97 -10.95 -33.70 -17.27
N ASP A 98 -10.45 -33.42 -16.04
CA ASP A 98 -9.81 -34.44 -15.22
C ASP A 98 -10.81 -35.48 -14.73
N ALA A 99 -11.98 -35.07 -14.23
CA ALA A 99 -13.01 -35.96 -13.71
C ALA A 99 -13.66 -36.88 -14.77
N LEU A 100 -13.65 -36.45 -16.05
CA LEU A 100 -14.20 -37.22 -17.17
C LEU A 100 -13.20 -38.17 -17.83
N GLN A 101 -11.96 -38.24 -17.37
CA GLN A 101 -10.94 -39.14 -17.88
C GLN A 101 -11.10 -40.56 -17.34
N GLN A 102 -10.34 -41.49 -17.95
CA GLN A 102 -10.24 -42.82 -17.44
C GLN A 102 -9.75 -42.81 -15.97
N PRO A 103 -10.26 -43.72 -15.10
CA PRO A 103 -9.90 -43.71 -13.68
C PRO A 103 -8.40 -43.72 -13.39
N LYS A 104 -7.59 -44.34 -14.23
CA LYS A 104 -6.14 -44.41 -14.11
C LYS A 104 -5.44 -43.08 -14.42
N ALA A 105 -6.08 -42.22 -15.23
CA ALA A 105 -5.52 -40.98 -15.75
C ALA A 105 -6.08 -39.72 -15.04
N SER A 106 -6.90 -39.88 -14.03
CA SER A 106 -7.59 -38.81 -13.31
C SER A 106 -7.13 -38.70 -11.88
N ILE A 107 -6.82 -37.48 -11.45
CA ILE A 107 -6.50 -37.19 -10.04
C ILE A 107 -7.75 -37.37 -9.17
N TRP A 108 -8.93 -36.95 -9.64
CA TRP A 108 -10.18 -37.09 -8.90
C TRP A 108 -10.52 -38.58 -8.65
N HIS A 109 -10.38 -39.46 -9.63
CA HIS A 109 -10.60 -40.87 -9.46
C HIS A 109 -9.57 -41.49 -8.47
N LEU A 110 -8.32 -41.04 -8.51
CA LEU A 110 -7.31 -41.51 -7.56
C LEU A 110 -7.67 -41.18 -6.11
N ILE A 111 -8.29 -40.02 -5.83
CA ILE A 111 -8.72 -39.60 -4.49
C ILE A 111 -9.85 -40.53 -3.98
N PHE A 112 -10.74 -40.99 -4.86
CA PHE A 112 -11.88 -41.87 -4.51
C PHE A 112 -11.62 -43.35 -4.79
N ALA A 113 -10.40 -43.72 -5.14
CA ALA A 113 -10.00 -45.12 -5.29
C ALA A 113 -9.71 -45.78 -3.94
N GLN A 114 -9.98 -47.07 -3.86
CA GLN A 114 -9.57 -47.87 -2.70
C GLN A 114 -8.04 -47.95 -2.63
N PRO A 115 -7.43 -47.72 -1.46
CA PRO A 115 -6.00 -47.83 -1.29
C PRO A 115 -5.46 -49.19 -1.77
N HIS A 116 -4.30 -49.19 -2.41
CA HIS A 116 -3.62 -50.36 -2.94
C HIS A 116 -4.31 -51.05 -4.15
N THR A 117 -5.24 -50.36 -4.83
CA THR A 117 -5.82 -50.80 -6.10
C THR A 117 -5.38 -49.91 -7.24
N GLY A 118 -5.32 -50.44 -8.48
CA GLY A 118 -5.01 -49.63 -9.68
C GLY A 118 -3.53 -49.29 -9.90
N GLY A 119 -2.60 -49.82 -9.09
CA GLY A 119 -1.17 -49.62 -9.27
C GLY A 119 -0.53 -50.62 -10.25
N ASP A 120 0.82 -50.55 -10.36
CA ASP A 120 1.65 -51.46 -11.22
C ASP A 120 1.46 -52.94 -10.92
N SER A 121 0.78 -53.30 -9.84
CA SER A 121 0.44 -54.69 -9.47
C SER A 121 -0.63 -55.36 -10.35
N GLY A 122 -1.12 -54.67 -11.38
CA GLY A 122 -2.11 -55.22 -12.32
C GLY A 122 -3.53 -55.37 -11.75
N SER A 123 -3.78 -55.02 -10.50
CA SER A 123 -5.11 -55.06 -9.89
C SER A 123 -6.00 -53.98 -10.50
N PRO A 124 -7.27 -54.27 -10.86
CA PRO A 124 -8.19 -53.25 -11.34
C PRO A 124 -8.41 -52.19 -10.26
N MET A 125 -8.52 -50.91 -10.66
CA MET A 125 -8.87 -49.83 -9.75
C MET A 125 -10.31 -50.00 -9.26
N VAL A 126 -10.49 -50.09 -7.94
CA VAL A 126 -11.81 -50.22 -7.32
C VAL A 126 -12.22 -48.82 -6.82
N MET A 127 -13.33 -48.31 -7.35
CA MET A 127 -13.88 -47.03 -6.94
C MET A 127 -14.74 -47.18 -5.70
N LEU A 128 -14.57 -46.28 -4.74
CA LEU A 128 -15.36 -46.22 -3.51
C LEU A 128 -16.69 -45.46 -3.71
N VAL A 129 -16.83 -44.72 -4.80
CA VAL A 129 -18.00 -43.88 -5.13
C VAL A 129 -18.35 -44.04 -6.59
N GLU A 130 -19.59 -43.70 -6.94
CA GLU A 130 -20.07 -43.65 -8.32
C GLU A 130 -19.53 -42.44 -9.08
N GLU A 131 -19.40 -42.57 -10.42
CA GLU A 131 -18.93 -41.49 -11.30
C GLU A 131 -19.64 -40.13 -11.11
N PRO A 132 -21.00 -40.07 -10.95
CA PRO A 132 -21.66 -38.78 -10.73
C PRO A 132 -21.16 -38.07 -9.49
N THR A 133 -20.78 -38.78 -8.43
CA THR A 133 -20.24 -38.21 -7.19
C THR A 133 -18.88 -37.54 -7.45
N VAL A 134 -18.03 -38.15 -8.26
CA VAL A 134 -16.73 -37.61 -8.66
C VAL A 134 -16.92 -36.28 -9.41
N ILE A 135 -17.83 -36.25 -10.38
CA ILE A 135 -18.14 -35.04 -11.21
C ILE A 135 -18.71 -33.94 -10.33
N ILE A 136 -19.66 -34.23 -9.44
CA ILE A 136 -20.25 -33.25 -8.54
C ILE A 136 -19.17 -32.69 -7.62
N THR A 137 -18.31 -33.53 -7.06
CA THR A 137 -17.23 -33.09 -6.16
C THR A 137 -16.22 -32.22 -6.90
N ALA A 138 -15.81 -32.57 -8.12
CA ALA A 138 -14.93 -31.76 -8.95
C ALA A 138 -15.54 -30.38 -9.28
N THR A 139 -16.86 -30.35 -9.54
CA THR A 139 -17.59 -29.10 -9.82
C THR A 139 -17.64 -28.21 -8.58
N VAL A 140 -18.00 -28.77 -7.42
CA VAL A 140 -18.03 -28.02 -6.14
C VAL A 140 -16.64 -27.50 -5.79
N ALA A 141 -15.61 -28.34 -5.90
CA ALA A 141 -14.23 -27.96 -5.65
C ALA A 141 -13.78 -26.81 -6.57
N SER A 142 -14.17 -26.83 -7.85
CA SER A 142 -13.89 -25.73 -8.78
C SER A 142 -14.45 -24.40 -8.28
N LEU A 143 -15.69 -24.38 -7.83
CA LEU A 143 -16.35 -23.18 -7.32
C LEU A 143 -15.68 -22.69 -6.02
N VAL A 144 -15.28 -23.62 -5.15
CA VAL A 144 -14.56 -23.29 -3.92
C VAL A 144 -13.19 -22.68 -4.23
N PHE A 145 -12.42 -23.28 -5.15
CA PHE A 145 -11.10 -22.74 -5.54
C PHE A 145 -11.19 -21.35 -6.13
N VAL A 146 -12.14 -21.09 -7.03
CA VAL A 146 -12.38 -19.75 -7.61
C VAL A 146 -12.81 -18.76 -6.53
N THR A 147 -13.67 -19.16 -5.62
CA THR A 147 -14.13 -18.30 -4.52
C THR A 147 -12.96 -17.92 -3.62
N ILE A 148 -12.13 -18.88 -3.20
CA ILE A 148 -10.95 -18.63 -2.40
C ILE A 148 -9.98 -17.70 -3.14
N ALA A 149 -9.69 -17.96 -4.41
CA ALA A 149 -8.80 -17.13 -5.22
C ALA A 149 -9.33 -15.70 -5.36
N THR A 150 -10.63 -15.54 -5.57
CA THR A 150 -11.29 -14.22 -5.64
C THR A 150 -11.18 -13.47 -4.31
N LEU A 151 -11.50 -14.13 -3.21
CA LEU A 151 -11.42 -13.54 -1.86
C LEU A 151 -10.00 -13.12 -1.51
N ILE A 152 -9.00 -13.95 -1.81
CA ILE A 152 -7.59 -13.62 -1.60
C ILE A 152 -7.21 -12.38 -2.41
N GLY A 153 -7.56 -12.34 -3.70
CA GLY A 153 -7.25 -11.19 -4.57
C GLY A 153 -7.88 -9.89 -4.06
N LEU A 154 -9.16 -9.92 -3.68
CA LEU A 154 -9.87 -8.78 -3.11
C LEU A 154 -9.32 -8.37 -1.73
N HIS A 155 -8.94 -9.33 -0.89
CA HIS A 155 -8.34 -9.06 0.41
C HIS A 155 -6.99 -8.34 0.29
N ILE A 156 -6.10 -8.81 -0.59
CA ILE A 156 -4.82 -8.15 -0.87
C ILE A 156 -5.05 -6.71 -1.34
N ARG A 157 -5.99 -6.51 -2.25
CA ARG A 157 -6.38 -5.18 -2.74
C ARG A 157 -6.91 -4.27 -1.63
N SER A 158 -7.78 -4.77 -0.77
CA SER A 158 -8.32 -4.01 0.37
C SER A 158 -7.22 -3.58 1.32
N ARG A 159 -6.32 -4.50 1.68
CA ARG A 159 -5.14 -4.19 2.53
C ARG A 159 -4.22 -3.14 1.89
N ALA A 160 -3.97 -3.22 0.59
CA ALA A 160 -3.15 -2.24 -0.11
C ALA A 160 -3.78 -0.83 -0.05
N ARG A 161 -5.10 -0.73 -0.25
CA ARG A 161 -5.85 0.54 -0.14
C ARG A 161 -5.81 1.12 1.28
N LEU A 162 -5.99 0.28 2.29
CA LEU A 162 -5.91 0.71 3.70
C LEU A 162 -4.52 1.23 4.05
N ARG A 163 -3.45 0.58 3.58
CA ARG A 163 -2.08 1.04 3.78
C ARG A 163 -1.85 2.43 3.16
N THR A 164 -2.32 2.62 1.93
CA THR A 164 -2.19 3.93 1.26
C THR A 164 -3.00 5.01 1.99
N ALA A 165 -4.24 4.72 2.39
CA ALA A 165 -5.06 5.66 3.14
C ALA A 165 -4.43 6.02 4.49
N ASN A 166 -3.90 5.04 5.23
CA ASN A 166 -3.21 5.28 6.50
C ASN A 166 -1.92 6.10 6.31
N ALA A 167 -1.16 5.85 5.24
CA ALA A 167 0.04 6.63 4.93
C ALA A 167 -0.29 8.10 4.63
N VAL A 168 -1.36 8.35 3.87
CA VAL A 168 -1.84 9.72 3.59
C VAL A 168 -2.34 10.39 4.88
N ALA A 169 -3.12 9.67 5.71
CA ALA A 169 -3.61 10.19 6.97
C ALA A 169 -2.46 10.53 7.94
N SER A 170 -1.46 9.67 8.07
CA SER A 170 -0.31 9.94 8.92
C SER A 170 0.53 11.12 8.42
N ALA A 171 0.72 11.26 7.11
CA ALA A 171 1.40 12.42 6.54
C ALA A 171 0.63 13.73 6.82
N ALA A 172 -0.70 13.70 6.69
CA ALA A 172 -1.54 14.87 7.01
C ALA A 172 -1.48 15.24 8.49
N THR A 173 -1.50 14.27 9.41
CA THR A 173 -1.37 14.55 10.85
C THR A 173 0.00 15.10 11.22
N THR A 174 1.07 14.59 10.63
CA THR A 174 2.42 15.12 10.84
C THR A 174 2.52 16.55 10.33
N HIS A 175 1.99 16.84 9.15
CA HIS A 175 1.99 18.19 8.61
C HIS A 175 1.19 19.17 9.47
N ALA A 176 0.01 18.77 9.94
CA ALA A 176 -0.78 19.57 10.86
C ALA A 176 -0.05 19.86 12.19
N ALA A 177 0.65 18.88 12.74
CA ALA A 177 1.45 19.06 13.95
C ALA A 177 2.61 20.04 13.73
N THR A 178 3.29 19.98 12.59
CA THR A 178 4.34 20.94 12.22
C THR A 178 3.80 22.36 12.14
N LEU A 179 2.69 22.57 11.42
CA LEU A 179 2.04 23.88 11.32
C LEU A 179 1.60 24.41 12.67
N GLN A 180 1.08 23.55 13.53
CA GLN A 180 0.70 23.95 14.90
C GLN A 180 1.91 24.41 15.72
N THR A 181 3.04 23.72 15.59
CA THR A 181 4.29 24.10 16.25
C THR A 181 4.80 25.44 15.74
N ASP A 182 4.77 25.66 14.42
CA ASP A 182 5.20 26.91 13.80
C ASP A 182 4.34 28.09 14.24
N LEU A 183 3.00 27.90 14.27
CA LEU A 183 2.09 28.93 14.78
C LEU A 183 2.35 29.25 16.25
N THR A 184 2.57 28.23 17.09
CA THR A 184 2.88 28.44 18.50
C THR A 184 4.20 29.20 18.68
N ASN A 185 5.23 28.89 17.88
CA ASN A 185 6.50 29.57 17.92
C ASN A 185 6.36 31.04 17.46
N GLN A 186 5.55 31.31 16.42
CA GLN A 186 5.26 32.68 15.99
C GLN A 186 4.54 33.48 17.08
N GLN A 187 3.49 32.89 17.68
CA GLN A 187 2.76 33.53 18.78
C GLN A 187 3.67 33.83 19.99
N LEU A 188 4.58 32.92 20.31
CA LEU A 188 5.54 33.13 21.38
C LEU A 188 6.54 34.24 21.03
N ALA A 189 7.04 34.27 19.80
CA ALA A 189 7.94 35.32 19.33
C ALA A 189 7.26 36.70 19.37
N ASP A 190 6.01 36.79 18.91
CA ASP A 190 5.22 38.02 18.94
C ASP A 190 4.96 38.50 20.39
N ALA A 191 4.63 37.56 21.29
CA ALA A 191 4.42 37.89 22.70
C ALA A 191 5.71 38.40 23.38
N ILE A 192 6.85 37.76 23.12
CA ILE A 192 8.16 38.21 23.63
C ILE A 192 8.53 39.59 23.07
N ALA A 193 8.29 39.80 21.80
CA ALA A 193 8.56 41.09 21.16
C ALA A 193 7.70 42.21 21.77
N ALA A 194 6.42 41.96 21.99
CA ALA A 194 5.50 42.89 22.64
C ALA A 194 5.92 43.23 24.07
N GLU A 195 6.29 42.23 24.89
CA GLU A 195 6.75 42.43 26.26
C GLU A 195 8.09 43.17 26.35
N ALA A 196 9.03 42.82 25.44
CA ALA A 196 10.30 43.52 25.33
C ALA A 196 10.11 45.00 24.95
N HIS A 197 9.20 45.26 23.98
CA HIS A 197 8.85 46.60 23.57
C HIS A 197 8.26 47.43 24.73
N ASP A 198 7.30 46.88 25.46
CA ASP A 198 6.67 47.59 26.62
C ASP A 198 7.69 47.88 27.73
N THR A 199 8.56 46.92 28.02
CA THR A 199 9.64 47.09 29.02
C THR A 199 10.63 48.16 28.61
N LEU A 200 11.05 48.19 27.32
CA LEU A 200 11.94 49.22 26.80
C LEU A 200 11.28 50.59 26.80
N ALA A 201 10.04 50.68 26.32
CA ALA A 201 9.28 51.94 26.33
C ALA A 201 9.11 52.50 27.74
N HIS A 202 8.77 51.67 28.68
CA HIS A 202 8.68 52.05 30.11
C HIS A 202 10.02 52.55 30.66
N SER A 203 11.10 51.80 30.40
CA SER A 203 12.45 52.18 30.87
C SER A 203 12.94 53.48 30.27
N LEU A 204 12.73 53.71 28.98
CA LEU A 204 13.08 54.95 28.29
C LEU A 204 12.25 56.14 28.79
N SER A 205 10.96 55.91 29.09
CA SER A 205 10.08 56.93 29.67
C SER A 205 10.53 57.36 31.05
N LEU A 206 10.93 56.37 31.89
CA LEU A 206 11.50 56.65 33.22
C LEU A 206 12.84 57.42 33.15
N MET A 207 13.72 57.07 32.18
CA MET A 207 14.95 57.81 31.93
C MET A 207 14.69 59.25 31.50
N ALA A 208 13.76 59.46 30.58
CA ALA A 208 13.38 60.82 30.18
C ALA A 208 12.79 61.64 31.33
N LEU A 209 11.98 61.02 32.18
CA LEU A 209 11.42 61.65 33.39
C LEU A 209 12.53 62.05 34.39
N ASN A 210 13.44 61.11 34.70
CA ASN A 210 14.57 61.33 35.58
C ASN A 210 15.51 62.45 35.03
N ALA A 211 15.78 62.43 33.74
CA ALA A 211 16.57 63.50 33.12
C ALA A 211 15.87 64.87 33.22
N SER A 212 14.54 64.91 33.06
CA SER A 212 13.77 66.15 33.24
C SER A 212 13.82 66.64 34.72
N ALA A 213 13.75 65.73 35.66
CA ALA A 213 13.87 66.07 37.07
C ALA A 213 15.28 66.59 37.42
N LEU A 214 16.33 65.94 36.89
CA LEU A 214 17.71 66.35 37.05
C LEU A 214 17.97 67.75 36.44
N LYS A 215 17.41 68.07 35.30
CA LYS A 215 17.46 69.39 34.69
C LYS A 215 16.78 70.43 35.54
N ALA A 216 15.63 70.14 36.12
CA ALA A 216 14.92 71.03 37.03
C ALA A 216 15.70 71.28 38.35
N GLU A 217 16.42 70.26 38.86
CA GLU A 217 17.27 70.39 40.03
C GLU A 217 18.51 71.24 39.72
N ALA A 218 19.15 71.05 38.57
CA ALA A 218 20.27 71.86 38.10
C ALA A 218 19.89 73.33 37.99
N ALA A 219 18.67 73.63 37.53
CA ALA A 219 18.18 75.02 37.46
C ALA A 219 18.04 75.70 38.82
N LYS A 220 17.90 74.99 39.93
CA LYS A 220 17.83 75.51 41.29
C LYS A 220 19.20 75.87 41.86
N LEU A 221 20.29 75.33 41.29
CA LEU A 221 21.68 75.59 41.75
C LEU A 221 22.24 76.91 41.26
N GLY A 222 21.49 77.73 40.52
CA GLY A 222 21.89 79.02 40.01
C GLY A 222 22.71 78.93 38.71
N ASP A 223 23.27 80.05 38.26
CA ASP A 223 24.01 80.20 37.01
C ASP A 223 25.51 79.84 37.10
N SER A 224 25.84 78.81 37.84
CA SER A 224 27.20 78.26 37.88
C SER A 224 27.54 77.45 36.64
N PRO A 225 28.81 77.41 36.18
CA PRO A 225 29.22 76.61 35.01
C PRO A 225 28.93 75.12 35.19
N GLU A 226 29.00 74.65 36.44
CA GLU A 226 28.69 73.22 36.80
C GLU A 226 27.20 72.96 36.69
N ALA A 227 26.34 73.88 37.09
CA ALA A 227 24.89 73.75 36.97
C ALA A 227 24.43 73.72 35.50
N GLN A 228 25.01 74.59 34.66
CA GLN A 228 24.76 74.58 33.24
C GLN A 228 25.22 73.30 32.55
N SER A 229 26.41 72.76 32.87
CA SER A 229 26.91 71.50 32.36
C SER A 229 26.02 70.33 32.73
N LEU A 230 25.46 70.31 33.96
CA LEU A 230 24.53 69.27 34.42
C LEU A 230 23.19 69.33 33.68
N ALA A 231 22.66 70.54 33.46
CA ALA A 231 21.42 70.76 32.72
C ALA A 231 21.54 70.29 31.24
N ASP A 232 22.69 70.60 30.59
CA ASP A 232 22.96 70.17 29.20
C ASP A 232 23.03 68.63 29.10
N LYS A 233 23.73 67.98 30.04
CA LYS A 233 23.79 66.52 30.08
C LYS A 233 22.41 65.88 30.29
N ALA A 234 21.60 66.45 31.16
CA ALA A 234 20.24 65.98 31.40
C ALA A 234 19.36 66.12 30.17
N GLU A 235 19.50 67.25 29.41
CA GLU A 235 18.77 67.45 28.17
C GLU A 235 19.22 66.48 27.07
N ASP A 236 20.52 66.16 27.00
CA ASP A 236 21.04 65.15 26.06
C ASP A 236 20.48 63.75 26.37
N ILE A 237 20.45 63.35 27.64
CA ILE A 237 19.83 62.06 28.03
C ILE A 237 18.34 62.03 27.67
N ARG A 238 17.63 63.14 27.93
CA ARG A 238 16.19 63.26 27.56
C ARG A 238 15.97 63.13 26.07
N ARG A 239 16.77 63.79 25.23
CA ARG A 239 16.72 63.71 23.76
C ARG A 239 17.04 62.31 23.25
N GLN A 240 18.08 61.67 23.78
CA GLN A 240 18.46 60.33 23.41
C GLN A 240 17.37 59.32 23.80
N SER A 241 16.80 59.44 24.99
CA SER A 241 15.69 58.53 25.41
C SER A 241 14.43 58.74 24.56
N ALA A 242 14.09 59.98 24.19
CA ALA A 242 12.96 60.28 23.33
C ALA A 242 13.20 59.79 21.90
N GLY A 243 14.42 59.93 21.34
CA GLY A 243 14.78 59.43 20.01
C GLY A 243 14.76 57.89 19.96
N ALA A 244 15.29 57.23 21.00
CA ALA A 244 15.23 55.73 21.07
C ALA A 244 13.79 55.23 21.20
N LEU A 245 12.91 55.97 21.88
CA LEU A 245 11.49 55.62 21.97
C LEU A 245 10.77 55.73 20.60
N ASP A 246 11.10 56.81 19.87
CA ASP A 246 10.51 57.04 18.53
C ASP A 246 10.98 55.98 17.53
N GLU A 247 12.26 55.60 17.58
CA GLU A 247 12.84 54.55 16.76
C GLU A 247 12.21 53.18 17.10
N ALA A 248 12.03 52.86 18.39
CA ALA A 248 11.38 51.62 18.82
C ALA A 248 9.93 51.54 18.30
N HIS A 249 9.19 52.66 18.25
CA HIS A 249 7.84 52.71 17.67
C HIS A 249 7.78 52.55 16.15
N SER A 250 8.85 52.89 15.44
CA SER A 250 8.89 52.82 13.98
C SER A 250 9.18 51.42 13.42
N ILE A 251 9.57 50.47 14.29
CA ILE A 251 9.95 49.09 13.90
C ILE A 251 8.73 48.13 13.91
N ILE A 252 7.59 48.56 14.40
CA ILE A 252 6.32 47.82 14.41
C ILE A 252 5.48 48.20 13.20
#